data_b38c4da681d69981d2348e2f81ae9081
#
_entry.id   b38c4da681d69981d2348e2f81ae9081
#
_cell.length_a   1.000
_cell.length_b   1.000
_cell.length_c   1.000
_cell.angle_alpha   90.00
_cell.angle_beta   90.00
_cell.angle_gamma   90.00
#
_symmetry.space_group_name_H-M   'P 1'
#
loop_
_entity.id
_entity.type
_entity.pdbx_description
1 polymer ?
#
loop_
_entity_poly.entity_id
_entity_poly.type
_entity_poly.pdbx_seq_one_letter_code
_entity_poly.pdbx_strand_id
1 'polypeptide(L)'
;AVVGSNVKPAQAAGAGMAAEIRKSVCTHCSVGCTVVAEVQNGVWTGQEPGWDSPINLGAHCAKGASVRETASGERRLKYPMKLTGGKWVRMSWDDAINEIGDQMLDIRKQSGPDSVYWFGSAKHSNEQAYLFRKFYAYWGTNNGDHQARICHSTTVAGVANTWGYGAMTNSYNDIHNSRAIFIIGGNPAEAHPVSLMHVLKAKEQNNAPVIVCDPRF
;
A
#
# COMPACT_ATOMS: atom_id res chain seq x y z
N ALA A 1 -1.37 6.32 6.10
CA ALA A 1 -2.61 6.91 6.58
C ALA A 1 -3.71 6.57 5.59
N VAL A 2 -4.67 5.81 6.02
CA VAL A 2 -5.88 5.57 5.25
C VAL A 2 -6.55 6.91 5.10
N VAL A 3 -6.68 7.40 3.88
CA VAL A 3 -7.66 8.43 3.57
C VAL A 3 -9.02 7.73 3.70
N GLY A 4 -9.47 7.79 4.90
CA GLY A 4 -10.34 6.89 5.40
C GLY A 4 -11.77 6.97 5.23
N SER A 5 -12.32 6.57 6.13
CA SER A 5 -13.68 6.27 6.52
C SER A 5 -14.58 7.47 6.79
N ASN A 6 -14.15 8.70 6.50
CA ASN A 6 -14.93 9.92 6.73
C ASN A 6 -15.19 10.77 5.47
N VAL A 7 -15.24 10.16 4.29
CA VAL A 7 -15.78 10.86 3.12
C VAL A 7 -17.30 10.92 3.28
N LYS A 8 -17.79 12.01 3.80
CA LYS A 8 -19.22 12.33 3.74
C LYS A 8 -19.69 12.31 2.27
N PRO A 9 -20.87 11.79 1.96
CA PRO A 9 -21.40 11.90 0.60
C PRO A 9 -21.44 13.37 0.22
N ALA A 10 -21.02 13.65 -1.02
CA ALA A 10 -21.00 15.00 -1.57
C ALA A 10 -22.37 15.66 -1.38
N GLN A 11 -22.44 16.63 -0.50
CA GLN A 11 -23.56 17.57 -0.47
C GLN A 11 -23.32 18.58 -1.58
N ALA A 12 -24.37 18.92 -2.31
CA ALA A 12 -24.32 19.86 -3.41
C ALA A 12 -23.63 21.16 -3.02
N ALA A 13 -22.76 21.65 -3.91
CA ALA A 13 -21.88 22.75 -3.71
C ALA A 13 -22.61 24.03 -3.31
N GLY A 14 -22.45 24.41 -2.05
CA GLY A 14 -22.58 25.78 -1.58
C GLY A 14 -21.25 26.52 -1.83
N ALA A 15 -21.32 27.82 -2.06
CA ALA A 15 -20.23 28.69 -2.47
C ALA A 15 -18.84 28.35 -1.89
N GLY A 16 -17.93 28.06 -2.76
CA GLY A 16 -16.47 28.16 -2.72
C GLY A 16 -15.74 28.03 -1.40
N MET A 17 -15.66 26.84 -0.81
CA MET A 17 -14.54 26.57 0.11
C MET A 17 -13.26 26.34 -0.71
N ALA A 18 -12.16 26.96 -0.28
CA ALA A 18 -10.86 26.77 -0.89
C ALA A 18 -10.48 25.28 -0.91
N ALA A 19 -9.83 24.85 -1.99
CA ALA A 19 -9.33 23.50 -2.09
C ALA A 19 -8.32 23.22 -0.96
N GLU A 20 -8.48 22.09 -0.29
CA GLU A 20 -7.57 21.63 0.74
C GLU A 20 -6.54 20.69 0.13
N ILE A 21 -5.25 20.95 0.39
CA ILE A 21 -4.16 20.12 -0.09
C ILE A 21 -3.77 19.11 1.00
N ARG A 22 -3.78 17.84 0.63
CA ARG A 22 -3.41 16.71 1.52
C ARG A 22 -2.30 15.89 0.88
N LYS A 23 -1.26 15.57 1.65
CA LYS A 23 -0.20 14.65 1.22
C LYS A 23 -0.46 13.26 1.74
N SER A 24 -0.26 12.27 0.89
CA SER A 24 -0.36 10.85 1.22
C SER A 24 0.70 10.06 0.44
N VAL A 25 0.67 8.75 0.56
CA VAL A 25 1.61 7.83 -0.08
C VAL A 25 0.86 6.88 -0.99
N CYS A 26 1.40 6.68 -2.19
CA CYS A 26 0.92 5.66 -3.11
C CYS A 26 1.13 4.26 -2.52
N THR A 27 0.10 3.43 -2.51
CA THR A 27 0.12 2.08 -1.93
C THR A 27 0.39 0.97 -2.94
N HIS A 28 0.64 1.28 -4.22
CA HIS A 28 0.78 0.27 -5.25
C HIS A 28 2.09 -0.54 -5.18
N CYS A 29 3.19 0.11 -4.80
CA CYS A 29 4.48 -0.58 -4.64
C CYS A 29 5.32 0.07 -3.54
N SER A 30 6.46 -0.57 -3.23
CA SER A 30 7.35 -0.15 -2.15
C SER A 30 8.19 1.10 -2.43
N VAL A 31 8.09 1.71 -3.61
CA VAL A 31 8.74 3.01 -3.86
C VAL A 31 8.22 4.07 -2.90
N GLY A 32 6.90 4.02 -2.58
CA GLY A 32 6.33 4.94 -1.61
C GLY A 32 6.20 6.38 -2.13
N CYS A 33 5.87 6.53 -3.41
CA CYS A 33 5.71 7.85 -4.04
C CYS A 33 4.72 8.73 -3.28
N THR A 34 5.09 9.97 -3.02
CA THR A 34 4.18 10.96 -2.44
C THR A 34 3.11 11.34 -3.43
N VAL A 35 1.87 11.30 -2.98
CA VAL A 35 0.67 11.77 -3.69
C VAL A 35 0.17 13.01 -3.00
N VAL A 36 -0.04 14.07 -3.77
CA VAL A 36 -0.66 15.32 -3.32
C VAL A 36 -2.11 15.32 -3.79
N ALA A 37 -3.03 15.25 -2.87
CA ALA A 37 -4.47 15.23 -3.13
C ALA A 37 -5.05 16.64 -2.96
N GLU A 38 -5.80 17.10 -3.95
CA GLU A 38 -6.65 18.26 -3.87
C GLU A 38 -8.05 17.83 -3.46
N VAL A 39 -8.55 18.37 -2.35
CA VAL A 39 -9.83 17.99 -1.77
C VAL A 39 -10.74 19.20 -1.68
N GLN A 40 -11.93 19.13 -2.28
CA GLN A 40 -12.97 20.15 -2.18
C GLN A 40 -14.23 19.55 -1.58
N ASN A 41 -14.74 20.16 -0.54
CA ASN A 41 -15.97 19.71 0.14
C ASN A 41 -15.93 18.20 0.54
N GLY A 42 -14.75 17.72 0.93
CA GLY A 42 -14.54 16.31 1.28
C GLY A 42 -14.44 15.35 0.09
N VAL A 43 -14.41 15.85 -1.13
CA VAL A 43 -14.24 15.08 -2.37
C VAL A 43 -12.81 15.26 -2.89
N TRP A 44 -12.15 14.17 -3.21
CA TRP A 44 -10.83 14.19 -3.86
C TRP A 44 -10.99 14.56 -5.34
N THR A 45 -10.74 15.82 -5.69
CA THR A 45 -10.99 16.41 -7.01
C THR A 45 -9.78 16.36 -7.94
N GLY A 46 -8.58 16.55 -7.40
CA GLY A 46 -7.34 16.59 -8.18
C GLY A 46 -6.21 15.80 -7.54
N GLN A 47 -5.23 15.40 -8.34
CA GLN A 47 -4.06 14.67 -7.88
C GLN A 47 -2.80 15.13 -8.62
N GLU A 48 -1.75 15.41 -7.84
CA GLU A 48 -0.41 15.73 -8.33
C GLU A 48 0.64 14.85 -7.66
N PRO A 49 1.81 14.65 -8.28
CA PRO A 49 2.95 14.04 -7.60
C PRO A 49 3.53 14.99 -6.55
N GLY A 50 4.21 14.46 -5.55
CA GLY A 50 4.96 15.28 -4.60
C GLY A 50 6.21 15.87 -5.26
N TRP A 51 6.15 17.14 -5.65
CA TRP A 51 7.27 17.84 -6.28
C TRP A 51 8.46 18.04 -5.34
N ASP A 52 8.19 18.17 -4.05
CA ASP A 52 9.18 18.31 -2.98
C ASP A 52 9.58 16.95 -2.36
N SER A 53 9.06 15.86 -2.87
CA SER A 53 9.36 14.52 -2.37
C SER A 53 10.73 14.04 -2.85
N PRO A 54 11.65 13.67 -1.95
CA PRO A 54 12.94 13.12 -2.33
C PRO A 54 12.83 11.72 -2.95
N ILE A 55 11.68 11.07 -2.82
CA ILE A 55 11.45 9.71 -3.29
C ILE A 55 11.03 9.69 -4.75
N ASN A 56 9.96 10.39 -5.09
CA ASN A 56 9.43 10.37 -6.45
C ASN A 56 9.75 11.61 -7.29
N LEU A 57 10.42 12.63 -6.72
CA LEU A 57 10.99 13.75 -7.46
C LEU A 57 10.01 14.42 -8.44
N GLY A 58 8.76 14.55 -8.06
CA GLY A 58 7.71 15.10 -8.91
C GLY A 58 7.18 14.17 -9.99
N ALA A 59 7.39 12.86 -9.88
CA ALA A 59 6.92 11.88 -10.86
C ALA A 59 5.92 10.89 -10.29
N HIS A 60 5.04 10.39 -11.16
CA HIS A 60 4.23 9.21 -10.94
C HIS A 60 4.39 8.23 -12.12
N CYS A 61 4.27 6.94 -11.85
CA CYS A 61 3.97 5.96 -12.89
C CYS A 61 2.45 5.90 -13.13
N ALA A 62 2.01 5.17 -14.14
CA ALA A 62 0.58 5.03 -14.46
C ALA A 62 -0.28 4.58 -13.25
N LYS A 63 0.24 3.67 -12.42
CA LYS A 63 -0.44 3.22 -11.20
C LYS A 63 -0.57 4.33 -10.16
N GLY A 64 0.50 5.08 -9.94
CA GLY A 64 0.50 6.22 -9.01
C GLY A 64 -0.43 7.34 -9.47
N ALA A 65 -0.46 7.63 -10.76
CA ALA A 65 -1.34 8.63 -11.35
C ALA A 65 -2.84 8.27 -11.21
N SER A 66 -3.18 6.99 -11.12
CA SER A 66 -4.57 6.49 -11.02
C SER A 66 -5.03 6.15 -9.61
N VAL A 67 -4.29 6.56 -8.56
CA VAL A 67 -4.66 6.25 -7.17
C VAL A 67 -6.02 6.86 -6.81
N ARG A 68 -6.33 8.05 -7.29
CA ARG A 68 -7.61 8.71 -7.06
C ARG A 68 -8.79 7.89 -7.58
N GLU A 69 -8.70 7.34 -8.78
CA GLU A 69 -9.76 6.51 -9.38
C GLU A 69 -9.95 5.22 -8.57
N THR A 70 -8.88 4.63 -8.07
CA THR A 70 -8.95 3.45 -7.21
C THR A 70 -9.62 3.77 -5.87
N ALA A 71 -9.37 4.95 -5.32
CA ALA A 71 -9.89 5.36 -4.02
C ALA A 71 -11.34 5.85 -4.06
N SER A 72 -11.76 6.53 -5.13
CA SER A 72 -13.04 7.22 -5.21
C SER A 72 -13.86 6.93 -6.48
N GLY A 73 -13.41 6.04 -7.35
CA GLY A 73 -14.12 5.66 -8.58
C GLY A 73 -15.50 5.06 -8.33
N GLU A 74 -16.35 5.09 -9.35
CA GLU A 74 -17.75 4.60 -9.27
C GLU A 74 -17.84 3.12 -8.88
N ARG A 75 -16.84 2.31 -9.27
CA ARG A 75 -16.77 0.88 -8.95
C ARG A 75 -16.30 0.59 -7.52
N ARG A 76 -15.92 1.62 -6.78
CA ARG A 76 -15.47 1.46 -5.39
C ARG A 76 -16.64 1.04 -4.51
N LEU A 77 -16.50 -0.09 -3.80
CA LEU A 77 -17.45 -0.50 -2.77
C LEU A 77 -17.39 0.51 -1.61
N LYS A 78 -18.55 1.07 -1.26
CA LYS A 78 -18.69 2.11 -0.22
C LYS A 78 -19.34 1.58 1.06
N TYR A 79 -19.93 0.41 0.99
CA TYR A 79 -20.68 -0.19 2.08
C TYR A 79 -20.43 -1.70 2.15
N PRO A 80 -20.53 -2.31 3.34
CA PRO A 80 -20.53 -3.76 3.47
C PRO A 80 -21.71 -4.36 2.69
N MET A 81 -21.47 -5.54 2.14
CA MET A 81 -22.50 -6.29 1.41
C MET A 81 -22.46 -7.75 1.84
N LYS A 82 -23.64 -8.34 2.04
CA LYS A 82 -23.83 -9.74 2.38
C LYS A 82 -24.49 -10.48 1.21
N LEU A 83 -23.98 -11.64 0.85
CA LEU A 83 -24.62 -12.50 -0.13
C LEU A 83 -25.79 -13.24 0.52
N THR A 84 -27.01 -12.90 0.10
CA THR A 84 -28.24 -13.47 0.63
C THR A 84 -29.10 -13.94 -0.56
N GLY A 85 -29.43 -15.24 -0.58
CA GLY A 85 -30.23 -15.80 -1.67
C GLY A 85 -29.63 -15.59 -3.06
N GLY A 86 -28.31 -15.63 -3.21
CA GLY A 86 -27.59 -15.41 -4.48
C GLY A 86 -27.48 -13.94 -4.91
N LYS A 87 -27.89 -12.99 -4.09
CA LYS A 87 -27.82 -11.56 -4.38
C LYS A 87 -27.01 -10.83 -3.31
N TRP A 88 -26.19 -9.85 -3.74
CA TRP A 88 -25.48 -8.98 -2.81
C TRP A 88 -26.41 -7.91 -2.27
N VAL A 89 -26.64 -7.95 -0.95
CA VAL A 89 -27.48 -7.01 -0.21
C VAL A 89 -26.61 -6.09 0.64
N ARG A 90 -26.82 -4.79 0.53
CA ARG A 90 -26.15 -3.79 1.35
C ARG A 90 -26.57 -3.92 2.80
N MET A 91 -25.62 -3.76 3.71
CA MET A 91 -25.86 -3.69 5.15
C MET A 91 -25.13 -2.48 5.78
N SER A 92 -25.48 -2.14 7.00
CA SER A 92 -24.74 -1.12 7.76
C SER A 92 -23.38 -1.64 8.21
N TRP A 93 -22.46 -0.72 8.55
CA TRP A 93 -21.19 -1.10 9.15
C TRP A 93 -21.37 -1.76 10.52
N ASP A 94 -22.30 -1.25 11.34
CA ASP A 94 -22.59 -1.78 12.67
C ASP A 94 -23.13 -3.21 12.59
N ASP A 95 -24.08 -3.46 11.69
CA ASP A 95 -24.60 -4.82 11.47
C ASP A 95 -23.50 -5.77 10.99
N ALA A 96 -22.66 -5.31 10.06
CA ALA A 96 -21.58 -6.14 9.54
C ALA A 96 -20.54 -6.48 10.61
N ILE A 97 -20.14 -5.48 11.41
CA ILE A 97 -19.15 -5.68 12.49
C ILE A 97 -19.70 -6.59 13.57
N ASN A 98 -20.95 -6.37 13.99
CA ASN A 98 -21.58 -7.19 15.03
C ASN A 98 -21.78 -8.62 14.55
N GLU A 99 -22.33 -8.83 13.36
CA GLU A 99 -22.55 -10.18 12.82
C GLU A 99 -21.23 -10.95 12.66
N ILE A 100 -20.19 -10.33 12.10
CA ILE A 100 -18.87 -10.95 11.96
C ILE A 100 -18.27 -11.23 13.34
N GLY A 101 -18.34 -10.26 14.26
CA GLY A 101 -17.82 -10.40 15.60
C GLY A 101 -18.47 -11.55 16.38
N ASP A 102 -19.78 -11.64 16.35
CA ASP A 102 -20.54 -12.71 17.00
C ASP A 102 -20.16 -14.08 16.43
N GLN A 103 -20.14 -14.22 15.11
CA GLN A 103 -19.73 -15.48 14.45
C GLN A 103 -18.31 -15.87 14.83
N MET A 104 -17.38 -14.92 14.84
CA MET A 104 -15.99 -15.18 15.23
C MET A 104 -15.89 -15.63 16.69
N LEU A 105 -16.62 -14.97 17.61
CA LEU A 105 -16.64 -15.34 19.02
C LEU A 105 -17.24 -16.73 19.21
N ASP A 106 -18.30 -17.09 18.49
CA ASP A 106 -18.88 -18.43 18.52
C ASP A 106 -17.92 -19.50 18.02
N ILE A 107 -17.21 -19.25 16.91
CA ILE A 107 -16.18 -20.14 16.39
C ILE A 107 -15.05 -20.31 17.42
N ARG A 108 -14.60 -19.21 18.03
CA ARG A 108 -13.57 -19.26 19.08
C ARG A 108 -14.02 -20.08 20.28
N LYS A 109 -15.28 -19.94 20.68
CA LYS A 109 -15.87 -20.69 21.81
C LYS A 109 -15.97 -22.17 21.53
N GLN A 110 -16.34 -22.55 20.30
CA GLN A 110 -16.54 -23.94 19.89
C GLN A 110 -15.23 -24.66 19.54
N SER A 111 -14.31 -23.99 18.89
CA SER A 111 -13.13 -24.59 18.25
C SER A 111 -11.80 -23.97 18.67
N GLY A 112 -11.83 -23.02 19.60
CA GLY A 112 -10.63 -22.32 20.08
C GLY A 112 -10.14 -21.19 19.14
N PRO A 113 -9.16 -20.39 19.62
CA PRO A 113 -8.67 -19.23 18.87
C PRO A 113 -7.93 -19.59 17.59
N ASP A 114 -7.32 -20.78 17.52
CA ASP A 114 -6.53 -21.25 16.37
C ASP A 114 -7.39 -21.68 15.18
N SER A 115 -8.72 -21.68 15.33
CA SER A 115 -9.65 -21.96 14.22
C SER A 115 -9.82 -20.79 13.25
N VAL A 116 -9.27 -19.62 13.56
CA VAL A 116 -9.29 -18.42 12.72
C VAL A 116 -7.88 -18.14 12.21
N TYR A 117 -7.74 -17.93 10.90
CA TYR A 117 -6.47 -17.55 10.27
C TYR A 117 -6.51 -16.11 9.78
N TRP A 118 -5.39 -15.39 9.95
CA TRP A 118 -5.27 -13.96 9.68
C TRP A 118 -4.27 -13.69 8.55
N PHE A 119 -4.70 -12.99 7.51
CA PHE A 119 -3.84 -12.61 6.39
C PHE A 119 -3.52 -11.13 6.41
N GLY A 120 -2.25 -10.79 6.50
CA GLY A 120 -1.73 -9.45 6.31
C GLY A 120 -1.45 -9.11 4.84
N SER A 121 -1.21 -7.84 4.55
CA SER A 121 -0.98 -7.34 3.20
C SER A 121 0.07 -6.25 3.16
N ALA A 122 0.89 -6.22 2.10
CA ALA A 122 1.81 -5.11 1.79
C ALA A 122 1.08 -3.78 1.47
N LYS A 123 -0.25 -3.81 1.37
CA LYS A 123 -1.08 -2.62 1.18
C LYS A 123 -1.52 -1.96 2.48
N HIS A 124 -1.20 -2.58 3.61
CA HIS A 124 -1.40 -1.97 4.92
C HIS A 124 -0.41 -0.82 5.14
N SER A 125 -0.86 0.26 5.81
CA SER A 125 0.05 1.20 6.44
C SER A 125 0.75 0.54 7.64
N ASN A 126 1.81 1.15 8.16
CA ASN A 126 2.49 0.64 9.34
C ASN A 126 1.53 0.54 10.54
N GLU A 127 0.64 1.53 10.71
CA GLU A 127 -0.36 1.56 11.77
C GLU A 127 -1.39 0.44 11.61
N GLN A 128 -1.86 0.20 10.39
CA GLN A 128 -2.76 -0.92 10.10
C GLN A 128 -2.10 -2.27 10.38
N ALA A 129 -0.86 -2.46 9.93
CA ALA A 129 -0.11 -3.69 10.16
C ALA A 129 0.10 -3.95 11.67
N TYR A 130 0.43 -2.89 12.44
CA TYR A 130 0.55 -2.97 13.89
C TYR A 130 -0.76 -3.36 14.57
N LEU A 131 -1.87 -2.67 14.23
CA LEU A 131 -3.18 -2.95 14.80
C LEU A 131 -3.65 -4.36 14.44
N PHE A 132 -3.42 -4.78 13.20
CA PHE A 132 -3.77 -6.11 12.73
C PHE A 132 -3.02 -7.20 13.53
N ARG A 133 -1.68 -7.04 13.68
CA ARG A 133 -0.86 -7.97 14.47
C ARG A 133 -1.29 -7.98 15.94
N LYS A 134 -1.54 -6.82 16.52
CA LYS A 134 -2.01 -6.68 17.90
C LYS A 134 -3.35 -7.36 18.10
N PHE A 135 -4.28 -7.21 17.14
CA PHE A 135 -5.61 -7.77 17.23
C PHE A 135 -5.59 -9.31 17.28
N TYR A 136 -4.89 -9.98 16.35
CA TYR A 136 -4.87 -11.43 16.37
C TYR A 136 -4.00 -12.02 17.50
N ALA A 137 -3.00 -11.30 17.98
CA ALA A 137 -2.29 -11.66 19.20
C ALA A 137 -3.23 -11.59 20.43
N TYR A 138 -4.03 -10.54 20.53
CA TYR A 138 -5.07 -10.41 21.56
C TYR A 138 -6.16 -11.47 21.42
N TRP A 139 -6.50 -11.83 20.20
CA TRP A 139 -7.41 -12.94 19.90
C TRP A 139 -6.93 -14.28 20.50
N GLY A 140 -5.62 -14.45 20.64
CA GLY A 140 -5.00 -15.60 21.28
C GLY A 140 -4.50 -16.65 20.30
N THR A 141 -4.13 -16.26 19.06
CA THR A 141 -3.58 -17.16 18.06
C THR A 141 -2.29 -16.64 17.47
N ASN A 142 -1.45 -17.57 16.98
CA ASN A 142 -0.33 -17.29 16.10
C ASN A 142 -0.64 -17.65 14.62
N ASN A 143 -1.86 -18.04 14.31
CA ASN A 143 -2.29 -18.38 12.95
C ASN A 143 -2.50 -17.12 12.11
N GLY A 144 -1.42 -16.43 11.83
CA GLY A 144 -1.41 -15.23 11.01
C GLY A 144 -0.12 -15.14 10.21
N ASP A 145 -0.24 -14.74 8.95
CA ASP A 145 0.90 -14.55 8.07
C ASP A 145 0.65 -13.37 7.14
N HIS A 146 1.66 -13.02 6.38
CA HIS A 146 1.67 -11.88 5.49
C HIS A 146 1.97 -12.35 4.05
N GLN A 147 1.44 -11.65 3.04
CA GLN A 147 1.72 -12.00 1.65
C GLN A 147 3.23 -12.00 1.31
N ALA A 148 4.06 -11.35 2.12
CA ALA A 148 5.52 -11.40 2.01
C ALA A 148 6.08 -12.83 2.10
N ARG A 149 5.36 -13.77 2.75
CA ARG A 149 5.71 -15.19 2.80
C ARG A 149 5.94 -15.79 1.41
N ILE A 150 5.11 -15.42 0.44
CA ILE A 150 5.17 -15.91 -0.93
C ILE A 150 5.72 -14.88 -1.94
N CYS A 151 5.96 -13.66 -1.50
CA CYS A 151 6.44 -12.55 -2.35
C CYS A 151 7.93 -12.27 -2.16
N HIS A 152 8.36 -12.05 -0.94
CA HIS A 152 9.76 -11.67 -0.61
C HIS A 152 10.46 -12.61 0.37
N SER A 153 9.88 -13.73 0.75
CA SER A 153 10.45 -14.60 1.79
C SER A 153 11.86 -15.07 1.45
N THR A 154 12.11 -15.41 0.20
CA THR A 154 13.44 -15.84 -0.25
C THR A 154 14.48 -14.73 -0.12
N THR A 155 14.18 -13.54 -0.59
CA THR A 155 15.07 -12.37 -0.48
C THR A 155 15.22 -11.94 0.98
N VAL A 156 14.13 -11.88 1.75
CA VAL A 156 14.17 -11.52 3.16
C VAL A 156 15.02 -12.49 3.95
N ALA A 157 14.85 -13.81 3.75
CA ALA A 157 15.65 -14.82 4.41
C ALA A 157 17.13 -14.75 4.00
N GLY A 158 17.41 -14.59 2.71
CA GLY A 158 18.76 -14.45 2.20
C GLY A 158 19.48 -13.22 2.77
N VAL A 159 18.83 -12.08 2.76
CA VAL A 159 19.37 -10.81 3.26
C VAL A 159 19.53 -10.87 4.78
N ALA A 160 18.55 -11.38 5.51
CA ALA A 160 18.61 -11.48 6.97
C ALA A 160 19.71 -12.41 7.45
N ASN A 161 19.90 -13.55 6.79
CA ASN A 161 20.97 -14.50 7.13
C ASN A 161 22.36 -13.97 6.77
N THR A 162 22.46 -13.07 5.80
CA THR A 162 23.76 -12.51 5.37
C THR A 162 24.11 -11.24 6.15
N TRP A 163 23.15 -10.34 6.32
CA TRP A 163 23.37 -9.00 6.91
C TRP A 163 22.69 -8.80 8.25
N GLY A 164 21.92 -9.77 8.72
CA GLY A 164 21.19 -9.69 9.98
C GLY A 164 19.91 -8.86 9.94
N TYR A 165 19.50 -8.35 8.76
CA TYR A 165 18.34 -7.51 8.60
C TYR A 165 17.66 -7.73 7.26
N GLY A 166 16.36 -8.00 7.26
CA GLY A 166 15.59 -8.41 6.10
C GLY A 166 14.83 -7.27 5.40
N ALA A 167 15.50 -6.15 5.16
CA ALA A 167 14.90 -5.00 4.47
C ALA A 167 15.92 -4.25 3.62
N MET A 168 15.48 -3.25 2.86
CA MET A 168 16.34 -2.35 2.10
C MET A 168 17.32 -1.63 3.03
N THR A 169 18.61 -1.70 2.73
CA THR A 169 19.68 -1.14 3.57
C THR A 169 19.85 0.37 3.43
N ASN A 170 19.47 0.93 2.29
CA ASN A 170 19.68 2.32 1.92
C ASN A 170 18.37 2.96 1.46
N SER A 171 18.33 4.29 1.39
CA SER A 171 17.24 5.00 0.71
C SER A 171 17.45 5.05 -0.80
N TYR A 172 16.39 5.35 -1.56
CA TYR A 172 16.52 5.54 -3.00
C TYR A 172 17.49 6.66 -3.39
N ASN A 173 17.59 7.70 -2.55
CA ASN A 173 18.49 8.82 -2.79
C ASN A 173 19.96 8.42 -2.78
N ASP A 174 20.33 7.40 -2.02
CA ASP A 174 21.71 6.91 -1.94
C ASP A 174 22.19 6.34 -3.28
N ILE A 175 21.27 5.88 -4.15
CA ILE A 175 21.58 5.40 -5.49
C ILE A 175 22.25 6.50 -6.32
N HIS A 176 21.93 7.79 -6.09
CA HIS A 176 22.54 8.92 -6.80
C HIS A 176 24.07 8.95 -6.67
N ASN A 177 24.60 8.45 -5.55
CA ASN A 177 26.03 8.43 -5.27
C ASN A 177 26.78 7.24 -5.90
N SER A 178 26.02 6.32 -6.52
CA SER A 178 26.60 5.09 -7.09
C SER A 178 27.49 5.39 -8.29
N ARG A 179 28.60 4.65 -8.39
CA ARG A 179 29.49 4.67 -9.54
C ARG A 179 29.35 3.44 -10.44
N ALA A 180 28.59 2.45 -9.99
CA ALA A 180 28.12 1.31 -10.75
C ALA A 180 26.82 0.79 -10.12
N ILE A 181 25.91 0.29 -10.95
CA ILE A 181 24.62 -0.25 -10.50
C ILE A 181 24.48 -1.65 -11.08
N PHE A 182 24.18 -2.61 -10.22
CA PHE A 182 23.95 -4.00 -10.59
C PHE A 182 22.53 -4.40 -10.24
N ILE A 183 21.76 -4.78 -11.26
CA ILE A 183 20.38 -5.26 -11.13
C ILE A 183 20.38 -6.74 -11.45
N ILE A 184 19.97 -7.57 -10.52
CA ILE A 184 19.94 -9.02 -10.68
C ILE A 184 18.58 -9.60 -10.29
N GLY A 185 17.98 -10.38 -11.21
CA GLY A 185 16.74 -11.10 -10.98
C GLY A 185 15.52 -10.19 -10.74
N GLY A 186 15.52 -8.97 -11.24
CA GLY A 186 14.43 -8.03 -11.05
C GLY A 186 14.23 -7.05 -12.19
N ASN A 187 12.99 -6.67 -12.43
CA ASN A 187 12.64 -5.64 -13.40
C ASN A 187 12.00 -4.41 -12.71
N PRO A 188 12.82 -3.49 -12.17
CA PRO A 188 12.29 -2.29 -11.52
C PRO A 188 11.55 -1.36 -12.49
N ALA A 189 11.80 -1.45 -13.80
CA ALA A 189 11.08 -0.66 -14.80
C ALA A 189 9.57 -0.99 -14.82
N GLU A 190 9.19 -2.24 -14.62
CA GLU A 190 7.80 -2.65 -14.53
C GLU A 190 7.26 -2.58 -13.11
N ALA A 191 8.00 -3.15 -12.15
CA ALA A 191 7.51 -3.33 -10.79
C ALA A 191 7.58 -2.06 -9.95
N HIS A 192 8.61 -1.23 -10.16
CA HIS A 192 8.94 -0.05 -9.36
C HIS A 192 9.37 1.14 -10.23
N PRO A 193 8.56 1.59 -11.23
CA PRO A 193 9.05 2.43 -12.31
C PRO A 193 9.74 3.71 -11.86
N VAL A 194 9.19 4.37 -10.83
CA VAL A 194 9.74 5.65 -10.36
C VAL A 194 11.11 5.51 -9.70
N SER A 195 11.47 4.32 -9.19
CA SER A 195 12.82 4.09 -8.65
C SER A 195 13.92 4.25 -9.71
N LEU A 196 13.59 4.05 -10.99
CA LEU A 196 14.56 4.25 -12.08
C LEU A 196 15.02 5.70 -12.24
N MET A 197 14.27 6.67 -11.76
CA MET A 197 14.72 8.07 -11.75
C MET A 197 16.02 8.23 -10.96
N HIS A 198 16.17 7.48 -9.88
CA HIS A 198 17.38 7.49 -9.06
C HIS A 198 18.55 6.80 -9.77
N VAL A 199 18.27 5.73 -10.50
CA VAL A 199 19.26 5.04 -11.35
C VAL A 199 19.74 5.96 -12.49
N LEU A 200 18.79 6.62 -13.17
CA LEU A 200 19.11 7.56 -14.24
C LEU A 200 19.94 8.74 -13.75
N LYS A 201 19.64 9.28 -12.58
CA LYS A 201 20.47 10.34 -11.96
C LYS A 201 21.90 9.89 -11.70
N ALA A 202 22.11 8.67 -11.20
CA ALA A 202 23.47 8.14 -11.03
C ALA A 202 24.20 7.99 -12.36
N LYS A 203 23.50 7.58 -13.42
CA LYS A 203 24.08 7.54 -14.78
C LYS A 203 24.50 8.92 -15.27
N GLU A 204 23.64 9.91 -15.10
CA GLU A 204 23.87 11.28 -15.56
C GLU A 204 24.98 11.98 -14.77
N GLN A 205 24.96 11.84 -13.44
CA GLN A 205 25.87 12.56 -12.55
C GLN A 205 27.24 11.92 -12.43
N ASN A 206 27.30 10.57 -12.42
CA ASN A 206 28.52 9.83 -12.13
C ASN A 206 28.99 8.97 -13.31
N ASN A 207 28.29 9.03 -14.46
CA ASN A 207 28.53 8.12 -15.59
C ASN A 207 28.49 6.64 -15.17
N ALA A 208 27.61 6.30 -14.20
CA ALA A 208 27.52 4.99 -13.59
C ALA A 208 27.01 3.94 -14.61
N PRO A 209 27.77 2.87 -14.92
CA PRO A 209 27.26 1.78 -15.72
C PRO A 209 26.12 1.07 -14.98
N VAL A 210 25.10 0.66 -15.75
CA VAL A 210 24.01 -0.20 -15.26
C VAL A 210 24.17 -1.58 -15.88
N ILE A 211 24.43 -2.56 -15.03
CA ILE A 211 24.62 -3.96 -15.39
C ILE A 211 23.35 -4.71 -15.01
N VAL A 212 22.73 -5.40 -15.94
CA VAL A 212 21.51 -6.18 -15.71
C VAL A 212 21.79 -7.65 -15.91
N CYS A 213 21.41 -8.46 -14.93
CA CYS A 213 21.47 -9.92 -14.98
C CYS A 213 20.05 -10.46 -14.75
N ASP A 214 19.40 -10.89 -15.82
CA ASP A 214 18.03 -11.39 -15.78
C ASP A 214 17.83 -12.49 -16.81
N PRO A 215 17.05 -13.55 -16.54
CA PRO A 215 16.73 -14.61 -17.52
C PRO A 215 15.72 -14.16 -18.58
N ARG A 216 15.11 -12.99 -18.46
CA ARG A 216 14.17 -12.38 -19.41
C ARG A 216 14.85 -11.26 -20.19
N PHE A 217 14.41 -11.09 -21.44
CA PHE A 217 14.81 -9.97 -22.30
C PHE A 217 13.83 -8.82 -22.16
#